data_01944df719b0ec28355a29b2942d1c7d
#
_entry.id   01944df719b0ec28355a29b2942d1c7d
#
_cell.length_a   1.000
_cell.length_b   1.000
_cell.length_c   1.000
_cell.angle_alpha   90.00
_cell.angle_beta   90.00
_cell.angle_gamma   90.00
#
_symmetry.space_group_name_H-M   'P 1'
#
loop_
_entity.id
_entity.type
_entity.pdbx_description
1 polymer ?
#
loop_
_entity_poly.entity_id
_entity_poly.type
_entity_poly.pdbx_seq_one_letter_code
_entity_poly.pdbx_strand_id
1 'polypeptide(L)'
;MSHRAPYTRPARGFHHSAQSTLPAPPPCPDAAARPPACTAACXGGWGGASERRAQLRPFXPGTTEGLSEEGRASAREEQRKCKARREAAAVERFRKHPLQNRWVLWFFKNDKSKTWQENLRLVTKFDTVEDFWALYSHIQLASKLTSGCDYSLFKDGIEPMWEDNRNKRGGRWLIALAKQQRHTELDHFWLETLLCLIGEMFDDYSDDVCGAVINIRAKGDKIAIWTQEAENRDGVTHIGRVYKERLGLSSKVVIGYQAHADTATKSGSLMKNKFVV
;
A
#
# COMPACT_ATOMS: atom_id res chain seq x y z
N MET A 1 -33.43 -31.86 50.70
CA MET A 1 -32.11 -32.37 51.13
C MET A 1 -31.35 -32.81 49.90
N SER A 2 -30.40 -32.02 49.45
CA SER A 2 -29.71 -32.19 48.17
C SER A 2 -28.22 -32.53 48.43
N HIS A 3 -27.81 -33.71 48.01
CA HIS A 3 -26.43 -34.15 48.16
C HIS A 3 -25.61 -33.74 46.92
N ARG A 4 -24.58 -32.93 47.13
CA ARG A 4 -23.58 -32.59 46.14
C ARG A 4 -22.46 -33.63 46.19
N ALA A 5 -22.07 -34.17 45.04
CA ALA A 5 -20.91 -35.04 44.89
C ALA A 5 -19.67 -34.19 44.57
N PRO A 6 -18.43 -34.55 45.01
CA PRO A 6 -17.24 -33.73 44.77
C PRO A 6 -16.59 -34.01 43.40
N TYR A 7 -16.12 -32.96 42.80
CA TYR A 7 -15.42 -32.95 41.51
C TYR A 7 -13.92 -33.27 41.69
N THR A 8 -13.47 -34.34 41.09
CA THR A 8 -12.04 -34.71 41.09
C THR A 8 -11.33 -34.15 39.84
N ARG A 9 -10.20 -33.52 40.07
CA ARG A 9 -9.33 -32.87 39.10
C ARG A 9 -8.34 -33.87 38.51
N PRO A 10 -8.19 -34.01 37.18
CA PRO A 10 -7.14 -34.87 36.60
C PRO A 10 -5.77 -34.19 36.57
N ALA A 11 -4.71 -35.02 36.73
CA ALA A 11 -3.33 -34.58 36.85
C ALA A 11 -2.72 -34.06 35.52
N ARG A 12 -1.80 -33.12 35.65
CA ARG A 12 -1.03 -32.52 34.54
C ARG A 12 -0.02 -33.51 33.98
N GLY A 13 -0.14 -33.77 32.67
CA GLY A 13 0.92 -34.47 31.93
C GLY A 13 1.89 -33.43 31.32
N PHE A 14 3.18 -33.62 31.59
CA PHE A 14 4.27 -32.87 30.97
C PHE A 14 4.49 -33.39 29.54
N HIS A 15 4.33 -32.54 28.54
CA HIS A 15 4.77 -32.87 27.19
C HIS A 15 5.92 -31.94 26.80
N HIS A 16 7.03 -32.58 26.38
CA HIS A 16 8.21 -31.89 25.86
C HIS A 16 7.90 -31.09 24.59
N SER A 17 8.31 -29.84 24.62
CA SER A 17 8.24 -28.95 23.47
C SER A 17 9.32 -29.30 22.45
N ALA A 18 8.92 -29.75 21.28
CA ALA A 18 9.81 -29.87 20.14
C ALA A 18 10.00 -28.47 19.53
N GLN A 19 11.21 -27.97 19.61
CA GLN A 19 11.61 -26.72 18.96
C GLN A 19 11.69 -26.96 17.44
N SER A 20 10.73 -26.46 16.72
CA SER A 20 10.77 -26.43 15.26
C SER A 20 11.64 -25.26 14.82
N THR A 21 12.84 -25.55 14.34
CA THR A 21 13.73 -24.58 13.73
C THR A 21 13.21 -24.24 12.32
N LEU A 22 12.72 -23.02 12.15
CA LEU A 22 12.35 -22.49 10.83
C LEU A 22 13.64 -22.27 10.01
N PRO A 23 13.65 -22.61 8.73
CA PRO A 23 14.81 -22.35 7.87
C PRO A 23 15.01 -20.84 7.69
N ALA A 24 16.27 -20.43 7.62
CA ALA A 24 16.66 -19.04 7.42
C ALA A 24 16.17 -18.54 6.05
N PRO A 25 15.78 -17.26 5.94
CA PRO A 25 15.38 -16.70 4.64
C PRO A 25 16.59 -16.67 3.68
N PRO A 26 16.36 -16.81 2.37
CA PRO A 26 17.44 -16.73 1.38
C PRO A 26 18.09 -15.35 1.39
N PRO A 27 19.38 -15.24 1.08
CA PRO A 27 20.05 -13.94 1.02
C PRO A 27 19.49 -13.08 -0.11
N CYS A 28 19.38 -11.79 0.15
CA CYS A 28 18.97 -10.79 -0.85
C CYS A 28 19.95 -10.81 -2.03
N PRO A 29 19.47 -10.75 -3.26
CA PRO A 29 20.38 -10.61 -4.42
C PRO A 29 21.09 -9.27 -4.34
N ASP A 30 22.40 -9.31 -4.45
CA ASP A 30 23.28 -8.12 -4.45
C ASP A 30 22.87 -7.14 -5.55
N ALA A 31 22.42 -5.97 -5.13
CA ALA A 31 22.13 -4.87 -6.03
C ALA A 31 23.44 -4.14 -6.41
N ALA A 32 24.26 -4.82 -7.18
CA ALA A 32 25.44 -4.21 -7.77
C ALA A 32 25.26 -4.08 -9.29
N ALA A 33 24.26 -3.29 -9.70
CA ALA A 33 24.19 -2.86 -11.09
C ALA A 33 25.02 -1.59 -11.23
N ARG A 34 26.26 -1.75 -11.65
CA ARG A 34 27.09 -0.63 -12.11
C ARG A 34 26.50 -0.09 -13.42
N PRO A 35 26.38 1.21 -13.60
CA PRO A 35 25.96 1.76 -14.88
C PRO A 35 27.01 1.46 -15.96
N PRO A 36 26.62 1.17 -17.19
CA PRO A 36 27.56 0.86 -18.26
C PRO A 36 28.44 2.07 -18.60
N ALA A 37 29.72 1.84 -18.65
CA ALA A 37 30.66 2.81 -19.16
C ALA A 37 30.44 2.96 -20.68
N CYS A 38 30.37 4.19 -21.14
CA CYS A 38 30.34 4.48 -22.59
C CYS A 38 31.65 4.00 -23.21
N THR A 39 31.62 2.84 -23.87
CA THR A 39 32.72 2.38 -24.74
C THR A 39 32.35 2.70 -26.18
N ALA A 40 33.16 3.56 -26.80
CA ALA A 40 33.07 3.81 -28.22
C ALA A 40 33.51 2.55 -28.98
N ALA A 41 32.76 2.17 -29.97
CA ALA A 41 32.98 1.02 -30.82
C ALA A 41 34.17 1.24 -31.77
N CYS A 42 35.09 0.29 -31.83
CA CYS A 42 35.87 0.02 -33.04
C CYS A 42 36.11 -1.48 -33.16
N UNK A 43 35.78 -2.05 -34.09
CA UNK A 43 35.73 -3.33 -34.35
C UNK A 43 36.84 -3.89 -34.95
N GLY A 44 37.03 -4.88 -34.87
CA GLY A 44 37.63 -5.75 -35.87
C GLY A 44 38.90 -6.50 -35.44
N GLY A 45 38.84 -7.80 -35.57
CA GLY A 45 40.00 -8.64 -35.77
C GLY A 45 40.33 -9.68 -34.72
N TRP A 46 40.08 -10.92 -35.05
CA TRP A 46 40.53 -12.13 -34.36
C TRP A 46 42.01 -12.39 -34.55
N GLY A 47 42.73 -12.87 -33.57
CA GLY A 47 44.05 -13.49 -33.77
C GLY A 47 44.89 -13.70 -32.52
N GLY A 48 45.06 -14.95 -32.12
CA GLY A 48 46.24 -15.58 -31.61
C GLY A 48 46.90 -15.18 -30.29
N ALA A 49 46.95 -16.15 -29.37
CA ALA A 49 47.64 -16.13 -28.09
C ALA A 49 49.15 -16.01 -28.18
N SER A 50 49.75 -15.16 -27.35
CA SER A 50 51.14 -15.35 -26.88
C SER A 50 51.41 -14.42 -25.68
N GLU A 51 51.79 -15.01 -24.58
CA GLU A 51 52.27 -14.31 -23.39
C GLU A 51 53.57 -13.55 -23.68
N ARG A 52 53.54 -12.22 -23.54
CA ARG A 52 54.75 -11.45 -23.33
C ARG A 52 54.52 -10.38 -22.26
N ARG A 53 55.34 -10.47 -21.25
CA ARG A 53 55.50 -9.54 -20.15
C ARG A 53 55.77 -8.14 -20.68
N ALA A 54 54.79 -7.25 -20.59
CA ALA A 54 54.94 -5.85 -21.01
C ALA A 54 55.56 -5.02 -19.87
N GLN A 55 56.71 -4.47 -20.13
CA GLN A 55 57.34 -3.47 -19.30
C GLN A 55 56.50 -2.18 -19.33
N LEU A 56 56.11 -1.68 -18.15
CA LEU A 56 55.44 -0.41 -17.99
C LEU A 56 56.39 0.73 -18.37
N ARG A 57 56.14 1.38 -19.50
CA ARG A 57 56.76 2.66 -19.82
C ARG A 57 56.00 3.79 -19.13
N PRO A 58 56.70 4.80 -18.59
CA PRO A 58 56.04 5.94 -17.97
C PRO A 58 55.26 6.74 -19.00
N PHE A 59 54.06 7.06 -18.63
CA PHE A 59 53.13 7.82 -19.46
C PHE A 59 53.56 9.29 -19.53
N UNK A 60 53.99 9.83 -20.51
CA UNK A 60 54.13 10.89 -20.63
C UNK A 60 53.06 11.54 -20.82
N PRO A 61 53.05 12.65 -20.27
CA PRO A 61 51.93 13.52 -20.51
C PRO A 61 51.91 13.97 -21.96
N GLY A 62 50.96 13.43 -22.66
CA GLY A 62 50.71 13.82 -24.06
C GLY A 62 50.32 15.29 -24.12
N THR A 63 51.08 16.02 -24.92
CA THR A 63 50.79 17.40 -25.27
C THR A 63 49.41 17.50 -25.95
N THR A 64 48.49 18.21 -25.31
CA THR A 64 47.19 18.56 -25.89
C THR A 64 47.31 19.72 -26.85
N GLU A 65 48.16 19.55 -27.85
CA GLU A 65 48.31 20.53 -28.96
C GLU A 65 47.72 19.89 -30.21
N GLY A 66 46.55 20.33 -30.66
CA GLY A 66 46.03 19.88 -31.95
C GLY A 66 44.53 19.96 -32.19
N LEU A 67 43.73 20.41 -31.20
CA LEU A 67 42.30 20.65 -31.48
C LEU A 67 42.12 22.10 -31.93
N SER A 68 41.50 22.29 -33.08
CA SER A 68 41.08 23.62 -33.55
C SER A 68 40.15 24.26 -32.54
N GLU A 69 40.06 25.57 -32.54
CA GLU A 69 39.15 26.31 -31.61
C GLU A 69 37.71 25.84 -31.73
N GLU A 70 37.28 25.48 -32.91
CA GLU A 70 35.95 24.88 -33.17
C GLU A 70 35.79 23.53 -32.50
N GLY A 71 36.80 22.67 -32.50
CA GLY A 71 36.78 21.40 -31.79
C GLY A 71 36.66 21.57 -30.27
N ARG A 72 37.37 22.56 -29.73
CA ARG A 72 37.30 22.89 -28.30
C ARG A 72 35.91 23.45 -27.89
N ALA A 73 35.33 24.29 -28.78
CA ALA A 73 34.00 24.85 -28.57
C ALA A 73 32.93 23.74 -28.58
N SER A 74 33.03 22.82 -29.57
CA SER A 74 32.12 21.66 -29.67
C SER A 74 32.19 20.75 -28.41
N ALA A 75 33.42 20.45 -27.96
CA ALA A 75 33.64 19.62 -26.76
C ALA A 75 33.07 20.29 -25.50
N ARG A 76 33.22 21.60 -25.35
CA ARG A 76 32.67 22.37 -24.24
C ARG A 76 31.14 22.33 -24.27
N GLU A 77 30.54 22.45 -25.44
CA GLU A 77 29.08 22.39 -25.62
C GLU A 77 28.53 21.00 -25.24
N GLU A 78 29.20 19.93 -25.68
CA GLU A 78 28.84 18.56 -25.31
C GLU A 78 28.95 18.33 -23.80
N GLN A 79 30.00 18.83 -23.16
CA GLN A 79 30.16 18.78 -21.70
C GLN A 79 29.04 19.51 -20.99
N ARG A 80 28.64 20.69 -21.48
CA ARG A 80 27.51 21.45 -20.93
C ARG A 80 26.20 20.66 -21.05
N LYS A 81 25.93 20.05 -22.21
CA LYS A 81 24.74 19.24 -22.46
C LYS A 81 24.73 17.99 -21.54
N CYS A 82 25.88 17.32 -21.40
CA CYS A 82 26.03 16.17 -20.53
C CYS A 82 25.78 16.55 -19.06
N LYS A 83 26.34 17.68 -18.60
CA LYS A 83 26.14 18.20 -17.24
C LYS A 83 24.65 18.55 -17.01
N ALA A 84 24.04 19.25 -17.96
CA ALA A 84 22.61 19.62 -17.86
C ALA A 84 21.72 18.37 -17.80
N ARG A 85 22.01 17.33 -18.60
CA ARG A 85 21.29 16.05 -18.56
C ARG A 85 21.44 15.36 -17.19
N ARG A 86 22.64 15.36 -16.63
CA ARG A 86 22.89 14.78 -15.30
C ARG A 86 22.14 15.52 -14.20
N GLU A 87 22.13 16.85 -14.28
CA GLU A 87 21.40 17.70 -13.30
C GLU A 87 19.90 17.49 -13.43
N ALA A 88 19.37 17.45 -14.65
CA ALA A 88 17.94 17.18 -14.89
C ALA A 88 17.54 15.79 -14.38
N ALA A 89 18.37 14.77 -14.64
CA ALA A 89 18.14 13.41 -14.15
C ALA A 89 18.18 13.34 -12.60
N ALA A 90 19.07 14.11 -11.99
CA ALA A 90 19.16 14.18 -10.52
C ALA A 90 17.91 14.84 -9.92
N VAL A 91 17.41 15.93 -10.53
CA VAL A 91 16.18 16.61 -10.11
C VAL A 91 14.98 15.65 -10.25
N GLU A 92 14.87 14.96 -11.39
CA GLU A 92 13.78 14.01 -11.64
C GLU A 92 13.78 12.85 -10.61
N ARG A 93 14.95 12.39 -10.20
CA ARG A 93 15.09 11.32 -9.19
C ARG A 93 14.49 11.72 -7.84
N PHE A 94 14.51 13.01 -7.48
CA PHE A 94 13.98 13.50 -6.22
C PHE A 94 12.56 14.07 -6.35
N ARG A 95 12.01 14.08 -7.55
CA ARG A 95 10.66 14.60 -7.81
C ARG A 95 9.61 13.60 -7.27
N LYS A 96 8.77 14.06 -6.38
CA LYS A 96 7.63 13.27 -5.89
C LYS A 96 6.51 13.24 -6.93
N HIS A 97 5.80 12.11 -6.99
CA HIS A 97 4.69 11.89 -7.91
C HIS A 97 3.37 12.22 -7.20
N PRO A 98 2.67 13.29 -7.63
CA PRO A 98 1.44 13.69 -6.95
C PRO A 98 0.29 12.72 -7.22
N LEU A 99 -0.53 12.50 -6.18
CA LEU A 99 -1.80 11.80 -6.30
C LEU A 99 -2.89 12.78 -6.76
N GLN A 100 -4.00 12.27 -7.30
CA GLN A 100 -5.13 13.11 -7.73
C GLN A 100 -5.76 13.81 -6.53
N ASN A 101 -5.85 13.15 -5.39
CA ASN A 101 -6.43 13.68 -4.15
C ASN A 101 -5.42 13.64 -3.01
N ARG A 102 -5.59 14.55 -2.05
CA ARG A 102 -4.91 14.47 -0.74
C ARG A 102 -5.73 13.54 0.14
N TRP A 103 -5.04 12.62 0.84
CA TRP A 103 -5.64 11.60 1.69
C TRP A 103 -5.22 11.79 3.14
N VAL A 104 -6.11 11.40 4.06
CA VAL A 104 -5.89 11.49 5.51
C VAL A 104 -6.04 10.10 6.10
N LEU A 105 -5.00 9.65 6.80
CA LEU A 105 -5.05 8.41 7.57
C LEU A 105 -5.49 8.73 8.99
N TRP A 106 -6.49 8.00 9.45
CA TRP A 106 -7.01 8.08 10.82
C TRP A 106 -6.81 6.75 11.53
N PHE A 107 -6.64 6.81 12.84
CA PHE A 107 -6.55 5.64 13.72
C PHE A 107 -7.58 5.78 14.84
N PHE A 108 -8.33 4.72 15.06
CA PHE A 108 -9.29 4.62 16.16
C PHE A 108 -8.87 3.48 17.08
N LYS A 109 -8.87 3.74 18.39
CA LYS A 109 -8.63 2.71 19.42
C LYS A 109 -9.76 2.78 20.46
N ASN A 110 -10.55 1.73 20.56
CA ASN A 110 -11.72 1.70 21.44
C ASN A 110 -11.30 1.68 22.92
N ASP A 111 -11.15 2.86 23.50
CA ASP A 111 -10.93 3.09 24.92
C ASP A 111 -12.27 3.48 25.53
N LYS A 112 -12.80 2.61 26.38
CA LYS A 112 -14.14 2.79 27.00
C LYS A 112 -14.22 3.98 27.96
N SER A 113 -13.07 4.54 28.37
CA SER A 113 -13.04 5.71 29.25
C SER A 113 -13.21 7.03 28.50
N LYS A 114 -13.21 6.97 27.16
CA LYS A 114 -13.21 8.14 26.27
C LYS A 114 -14.41 8.14 25.35
N THR A 115 -14.77 9.31 24.86
CA THR A 115 -15.80 9.45 23.82
C THR A 115 -15.29 8.85 22.51
N TRP A 116 -16.19 8.62 21.55
CA TRP A 116 -15.83 8.11 20.22
C TRP A 116 -14.86 9.09 19.52
N GLN A 117 -15.13 10.39 19.61
CA GLN A 117 -14.31 11.43 19.00
C GLN A 117 -12.88 11.47 19.59
N GLU A 118 -12.76 11.33 20.91
CA GLU A 118 -11.45 11.28 21.58
C GLU A 118 -10.64 10.04 21.21
N ASN A 119 -11.32 8.98 20.83
CA ASN A 119 -10.70 7.72 20.40
C ASN A 119 -10.23 7.77 18.95
N LEU A 120 -10.76 8.69 18.14
CA LEU A 120 -10.40 8.87 16.74
C LEU A 120 -9.28 9.90 16.62
N ARG A 121 -8.17 9.52 16.02
CA ARG A 121 -6.98 10.38 15.89
C ARG A 121 -6.53 10.45 14.44
N LEU A 122 -6.28 11.66 13.98
CA LEU A 122 -5.60 11.88 12.71
C LEU A 122 -4.14 11.46 12.87
N VAL A 123 -3.67 10.59 11.98
CA VAL A 123 -2.27 10.12 11.97
C VAL A 123 -1.42 11.06 11.12
N THR A 124 -1.77 11.20 9.84
CA THR A 124 -1.07 12.07 8.90
C THR A 124 -1.89 12.31 7.64
N LYS A 125 -1.46 13.30 6.86
CA LYS A 125 -1.99 13.59 5.51
C LYS A 125 -0.88 13.38 4.50
N PHE A 126 -1.24 12.95 3.28
CA PHE A 126 -0.30 12.78 2.18
C PHE A 126 -1.00 13.01 0.84
N ASP A 127 -0.22 13.41 -0.17
CA ASP A 127 -0.72 13.66 -1.53
C ASP A 127 0.28 13.23 -2.60
N THR A 128 1.26 12.40 -2.24
CA THR A 128 2.22 11.83 -3.21
C THR A 128 2.37 10.32 -3.01
N VAL A 129 2.76 9.62 -4.06
CA VAL A 129 3.03 8.18 -4.05
C VAL A 129 4.11 7.84 -3.01
N GLU A 130 5.17 8.63 -2.98
CA GLU A 130 6.31 8.40 -2.08
C GLU A 130 5.90 8.57 -0.61
N ASP A 131 5.08 9.55 -0.31
CA ASP A 131 4.60 9.79 1.05
C ASP A 131 3.64 8.67 1.51
N PHE A 132 2.81 8.16 0.59
CA PHE A 132 1.98 6.97 0.87
C PHE A 132 2.85 5.77 1.27
N TRP A 133 3.87 5.45 0.45
CA TRP A 133 4.71 4.28 0.75
C TRP A 133 5.57 4.49 2.00
N ALA A 134 6.05 5.72 2.22
CA ALA A 134 6.76 6.07 3.47
C ALA A 134 5.85 5.82 4.69
N LEU A 135 4.59 6.27 4.62
CA LEU A 135 3.60 6.04 5.67
C LEU A 135 3.32 4.54 5.85
N TYR A 136 2.94 3.86 4.77
CA TYR A 136 2.53 2.45 4.82
C TYR A 136 3.63 1.54 5.38
N SER A 137 4.89 1.79 5.04
CA SER A 137 6.02 0.99 5.51
C SER A 137 6.38 1.26 6.98
N HIS A 138 5.87 2.34 7.60
CA HIS A 138 6.18 2.70 8.99
C HIS A 138 5.04 2.45 9.97
N ILE A 139 3.80 2.29 9.49
CA ILE A 139 2.67 1.97 10.38
C ILE A 139 2.57 0.46 10.61
N GLN A 140 1.93 0.09 11.69
CA GLN A 140 1.70 -1.32 12.03
C GLN A 140 0.71 -1.93 11.04
N LEU A 141 0.98 -3.16 10.59
CA LEU A 141 0.06 -3.91 9.72
C LEU A 141 -1.29 -4.11 10.42
N ALA A 142 -2.37 -4.11 9.64
CA ALA A 142 -3.72 -4.28 10.15
C ALA A 142 -3.88 -5.59 10.93
N SER A 143 -3.27 -6.69 10.45
CA SER A 143 -3.31 -8.00 11.10
C SER A 143 -2.66 -8.01 12.49
N LYS A 144 -1.81 -7.02 12.80
CA LYS A 144 -1.09 -6.90 14.08
C LYS A 144 -1.77 -5.96 15.06
N LEU A 145 -2.83 -5.26 14.63
CA LEU A 145 -3.59 -4.39 15.52
C LEU A 145 -4.40 -5.19 16.54
N THR A 146 -4.54 -4.62 17.73
CA THR A 146 -5.41 -5.21 18.75
C THR A 146 -6.87 -5.07 18.38
N SER A 147 -7.69 -6.04 18.82
CA SER A 147 -9.14 -5.99 18.59
C SER A 147 -9.74 -4.72 19.19
N GLY A 148 -10.60 -4.05 18.43
CA GLY A 148 -11.20 -2.77 18.79
C GLY A 148 -10.48 -1.57 18.15
N CYS A 149 -9.43 -1.82 17.37
CA CYS A 149 -8.74 -0.77 16.61
C CYS A 149 -9.23 -0.74 15.16
N ASP A 150 -9.19 0.45 14.57
CA ASP A 150 -9.55 0.67 13.16
C ASP A 150 -8.52 1.60 12.52
N TYR A 151 -8.22 1.38 11.24
CA TYR A 151 -7.65 2.39 10.35
C TYR A 151 -8.74 2.90 9.42
N SER A 152 -8.67 4.18 9.09
CA SER A 152 -9.55 4.79 8.08
C SER A 152 -8.72 5.68 7.18
N LEU A 153 -8.87 5.54 5.86
CA LEU A 153 -8.25 6.42 4.87
C LEU A 153 -9.37 7.16 4.13
N PHE A 154 -9.41 8.48 4.25
CA PHE A 154 -10.45 9.31 3.63
C PHE A 154 -9.81 10.46 2.86
N LYS A 155 -10.51 10.96 1.84
CA LYS A 155 -10.12 12.19 1.14
C LYS A 155 -10.07 13.35 2.13
N ASP A 156 -9.09 14.25 1.97
CA ASP A 156 -8.96 15.41 2.87
C ASP A 156 -10.24 16.25 2.84
N GLY A 157 -10.71 16.62 4.02
CA GLY A 157 -11.97 17.34 4.20
C GLY A 157 -13.18 16.43 4.44
N ILE A 158 -13.00 15.09 4.45
CA ILE A 158 -14.07 14.12 4.78
C ILE A 158 -13.66 13.38 6.04
N GLU A 159 -14.50 13.42 7.07
CA GLU A 159 -14.24 12.71 8.32
C GLU A 159 -14.78 11.26 8.24
N PRO A 160 -14.11 10.29 8.89
CA PRO A 160 -14.54 8.89 8.81
C PRO A 160 -15.73 8.59 9.73
N MET A 161 -16.79 9.36 9.56
CA MET A 161 -18.05 9.22 10.31
C MET A 161 -19.24 9.37 9.37
N TRP A 162 -20.32 8.63 9.67
CA TRP A 162 -21.50 8.62 8.78
C TRP A 162 -22.26 9.95 8.81
N GLU A 163 -22.08 10.77 9.85
CA GLU A 163 -22.69 12.09 10.00
C GLU A 163 -22.06 13.17 9.09
N ASP A 164 -20.86 12.91 8.57
CA ASP A 164 -20.18 13.84 7.66
C ASP A 164 -21.07 14.12 6.43
N ASN A 165 -21.08 15.37 5.97
CA ASN A 165 -21.91 15.81 4.86
C ASN A 165 -21.70 15.02 3.56
N ARG A 166 -20.48 14.52 3.34
CA ARG A 166 -20.15 13.71 2.17
C ARG A 166 -20.52 12.24 2.34
N ASN A 167 -20.71 11.77 3.58
CA ASN A 167 -21.02 10.37 3.88
C ASN A 167 -22.51 10.11 4.13
N LYS A 168 -23.24 11.08 4.68
CA LYS A 168 -24.59 10.86 5.25
C LYS A 168 -25.63 10.33 4.27
N ARG A 169 -25.52 10.66 2.96
CA ARG A 169 -26.41 10.13 1.92
C ARG A 169 -25.85 8.89 1.24
N GLY A 170 -24.65 8.50 1.62
CA GLY A 170 -23.92 7.40 1.03
C GLY A 170 -24.12 6.06 1.71
N GLY A 171 -23.15 5.21 1.51
CA GLY A 171 -23.12 3.87 2.09
C GLY A 171 -21.74 3.25 1.92
N ARG A 172 -21.70 1.93 2.06
CA ARG A 172 -20.42 1.23 2.01
C ARG A 172 -20.53 -0.15 1.38
N TRP A 173 -19.58 -0.50 0.55
CA TRP A 173 -19.32 -1.88 0.15
C TRP A 173 -18.57 -2.57 1.28
N LEU A 174 -19.08 -3.72 1.74
CA LEU A 174 -18.57 -4.39 2.94
C LEU A 174 -18.01 -5.76 2.59
N ILE A 175 -16.77 -6.03 3.03
CA ILE A 175 -16.12 -7.34 2.98
C ILE A 175 -15.90 -7.79 4.42
N ALA A 176 -16.44 -8.95 4.76
CA ALA A 176 -16.24 -9.57 6.05
C ALA A 176 -15.24 -10.72 5.92
N LEU A 177 -14.23 -10.72 6.78
CA LEU A 177 -13.20 -11.76 6.83
C LEU A 177 -13.35 -12.56 8.11
N ALA A 178 -13.29 -13.88 7.97
CA ALA A 178 -13.25 -14.77 9.13
C ALA A 178 -11.94 -14.56 9.91
N LYS A 179 -11.96 -14.93 11.18
CA LYS A 179 -10.80 -14.76 12.07
C LYS A 179 -9.52 -15.41 11.52
N GLN A 180 -9.66 -16.53 10.83
CA GLN A 180 -8.55 -17.26 10.23
C GLN A 180 -7.89 -16.47 9.08
N GLN A 181 -8.67 -15.70 8.33
CA GLN A 181 -8.21 -14.92 7.19
C GLN A 181 -7.37 -13.69 7.61
N ARG A 182 -7.38 -13.33 8.91
CA ARG A 182 -6.59 -12.21 9.43
C ARG A 182 -5.10 -12.35 9.10
N HIS A 183 -4.57 -13.58 9.17
CA HIS A 183 -3.14 -13.81 9.01
C HIS A 183 -2.73 -14.15 7.57
N THR A 184 -3.69 -14.39 6.70
CA THR A 184 -3.42 -14.80 5.31
C THR A 184 -3.82 -13.75 4.28
N GLU A 185 -4.95 -13.07 4.48
CA GLU A 185 -5.58 -12.23 3.44
C GLU A 185 -5.78 -10.78 3.86
N LEU A 186 -5.93 -10.50 5.16
CA LEU A 186 -6.36 -9.18 5.66
C LEU A 186 -5.43 -8.05 5.19
N ASP A 187 -4.12 -8.20 5.36
CA ASP A 187 -3.16 -7.15 5.01
C ASP A 187 -3.12 -6.92 3.50
N HIS A 188 -3.22 -8.00 2.72
CA HIS A 188 -3.29 -7.92 1.25
C HIS A 188 -4.54 -7.17 0.81
N PHE A 189 -5.72 -7.55 1.30
CA PHE A 189 -6.97 -6.89 0.94
C PHE A 189 -6.99 -5.42 1.38
N TRP A 190 -6.43 -5.12 2.56
CA TRP A 190 -6.33 -3.73 3.01
C TRP A 190 -5.42 -2.90 2.10
N LEU A 191 -4.24 -3.42 1.75
CA LEU A 191 -3.32 -2.72 0.85
C LEU A 191 -3.98 -2.50 -0.53
N GLU A 192 -4.59 -3.54 -1.11
CA GLU A 192 -5.30 -3.42 -2.40
C GLU A 192 -6.42 -2.37 -2.32
N THR A 193 -7.14 -2.33 -1.20
CA THR A 193 -8.16 -1.30 -0.95
C THR A 193 -7.55 0.11 -0.99
N LEU A 194 -6.46 0.31 -0.26
CA LEU A 194 -5.75 1.60 -0.24
C LEU A 194 -5.27 2.00 -1.63
N LEU A 195 -4.70 1.05 -2.38
CA LEU A 195 -4.21 1.29 -3.75
C LEU A 195 -5.36 1.64 -4.71
N CYS A 196 -6.52 0.99 -4.57
CA CYS A 196 -7.72 1.33 -5.34
C CYS A 196 -8.15 2.79 -5.11
N LEU A 197 -8.07 3.24 -3.85
CA LEU A 197 -8.46 4.61 -3.49
C LEU A 197 -7.47 5.64 -4.07
N ILE A 198 -6.19 5.52 -3.71
CA ILE A 198 -5.19 6.53 -4.08
C ILE A 198 -4.89 6.51 -5.59
N GLY A 199 -5.10 5.37 -6.23
CA GLY A 199 -4.93 5.18 -7.69
C GLY A 199 -6.17 5.55 -8.51
N GLU A 200 -7.26 6.00 -7.86
CA GLU A 200 -8.51 6.41 -8.53
C GLU A 200 -9.00 5.32 -9.49
N MET A 201 -9.09 4.08 -9.00
CA MET A 201 -9.30 2.90 -9.85
C MET A 201 -10.77 2.66 -10.26
N PHE A 202 -11.68 3.58 -9.93
CA PHE A 202 -13.11 3.43 -10.17
C PHE A 202 -13.62 4.25 -11.36
N ASP A 203 -12.71 4.63 -12.25
CA ASP A 203 -13.00 5.37 -13.49
C ASP A 203 -13.74 6.68 -13.16
N ASP A 204 -14.80 7.00 -13.89
CA ASP A 204 -15.60 8.22 -13.72
C ASP A 204 -16.29 8.30 -12.35
N TYR A 205 -16.36 7.17 -11.62
CA TYR A 205 -17.01 7.14 -10.30
C TYR A 205 -16.01 7.26 -9.13
N SER A 206 -14.74 7.52 -9.42
CA SER A 206 -13.73 7.68 -8.36
C SER A 206 -14.04 8.89 -7.45
N ASP A 207 -14.68 9.92 -8.00
CA ASP A 207 -15.08 11.09 -7.21
C ASP A 207 -16.18 10.76 -6.19
N ASP A 208 -16.98 9.73 -6.45
CA ASP A 208 -18.02 9.27 -5.54
C ASP A 208 -17.45 8.52 -4.33
N VAL A 209 -16.19 8.09 -4.38
CA VAL A 209 -15.54 7.37 -3.28
C VAL A 209 -15.02 8.38 -2.25
N CYS A 210 -15.45 8.22 -1.00
CA CYS A 210 -15.05 9.07 0.13
C CYS A 210 -13.80 8.55 0.83
N GLY A 211 -13.71 7.21 0.98
CA GLY A 211 -12.62 6.58 1.71
C GLY A 211 -12.89 5.12 2.02
N ALA A 212 -12.08 4.56 2.90
CA ALA A 212 -12.25 3.18 3.35
C ALA A 212 -11.93 3.04 4.84
N VAL A 213 -12.52 2.02 5.45
CA VAL A 213 -12.32 1.69 6.86
C VAL A 213 -11.99 0.20 6.98
N ILE A 214 -10.99 -0.13 7.80
CA ILE A 214 -10.76 -1.50 8.26
C ILE A 214 -11.03 -1.59 9.76
N ASN A 215 -11.88 -2.52 10.14
CA ASN A 215 -12.26 -2.75 11.54
C ASN A 215 -11.67 -4.08 12.01
N ILE A 216 -10.85 -4.03 13.06
CA ILE A 216 -10.24 -5.22 13.66
C ILE A 216 -11.08 -5.67 14.85
N ARG A 217 -11.70 -6.84 14.76
CA ARG A 217 -12.65 -7.33 15.78
C ARG A 217 -12.36 -8.79 16.16
N ALA A 218 -12.73 -9.16 17.38
CA ALA A 218 -12.49 -10.50 17.93
C ALA A 218 -13.19 -11.62 17.15
N LYS A 219 -14.35 -11.35 16.58
CA LYS A 219 -15.17 -12.33 15.86
C LYS A 219 -14.85 -12.44 14.37
N GLY A 220 -14.10 -11.48 13.83
CA GLY A 220 -13.78 -11.38 12.40
C GLY A 220 -13.63 -9.93 11.99
N ASP A 221 -12.84 -9.69 10.98
CA ASP A 221 -12.49 -8.34 10.55
C ASP A 221 -13.36 -7.88 9.40
N LYS A 222 -13.41 -6.58 9.18
CA LYS A 222 -14.21 -6.00 8.09
C LYS A 222 -13.42 -4.92 7.38
N ILE A 223 -13.51 -4.90 6.06
CA ILE A 223 -13.01 -3.80 5.23
C ILE A 223 -14.21 -3.23 4.49
N ALA A 224 -14.29 -1.91 4.40
CA ALA A 224 -15.40 -1.27 3.71
C ALA A 224 -14.93 -0.04 2.94
N ILE A 225 -15.35 0.08 1.67
CA ILE A 225 -15.21 1.31 0.88
C ILE A 225 -16.50 2.12 1.03
N TRP A 226 -16.35 3.39 1.36
CA TRP A 226 -17.48 4.32 1.57
C TRP A 226 -17.66 5.21 0.34
N THR A 227 -18.92 5.40 -0.06
CA THR A 227 -19.30 6.26 -1.18
C THR A 227 -20.27 7.36 -0.70
N GLN A 228 -20.35 8.46 -1.46
CA GLN A 228 -21.08 9.66 -1.05
C GLN A 228 -22.59 9.59 -1.35
N GLU A 229 -23.06 8.75 -2.29
CA GLU A 229 -24.46 8.75 -2.75
C GLU A 229 -24.97 7.31 -2.95
N ALA A 230 -25.81 6.84 -2.05
CA ALA A 230 -26.38 5.47 -2.06
C ALA A 230 -27.45 5.29 -3.14
N GLU A 231 -28.00 6.38 -3.68
CA GLU A 231 -29.05 6.31 -4.71
C GLU A 231 -28.47 6.25 -6.15
N ASN A 232 -27.18 6.56 -6.31
CA ASN A 232 -26.48 6.42 -7.59
C ASN A 232 -26.18 4.95 -7.87
N ARG A 233 -27.19 4.20 -8.32
CA ARG A 233 -27.12 2.75 -8.53
C ARG A 233 -25.97 2.35 -9.46
N ASP A 234 -25.84 3.06 -10.59
CA ASP A 234 -24.82 2.73 -11.60
C ASP A 234 -23.40 2.94 -11.05
N GLY A 235 -23.16 4.07 -10.40
CA GLY A 235 -21.88 4.36 -9.78
C GLY A 235 -21.56 3.36 -8.67
N VAL A 236 -22.52 3.12 -7.75
CA VAL A 236 -22.34 2.18 -6.63
C VAL A 236 -22.03 0.77 -7.13
N THR A 237 -22.80 0.27 -8.13
CA THR A 237 -22.57 -1.08 -8.68
C THR A 237 -21.25 -1.17 -9.43
N HIS A 238 -20.87 -0.15 -10.18
CA HIS A 238 -19.58 -0.10 -10.87
C HIS A 238 -18.43 -0.19 -9.86
N ILE A 239 -18.46 0.66 -8.84
CA ILE A 239 -17.45 0.66 -7.76
C ILE A 239 -17.34 -0.74 -7.13
N GLY A 240 -18.47 -1.37 -6.83
CA GLY A 240 -18.49 -2.71 -6.24
C GLY A 240 -17.87 -3.79 -7.12
N ARG A 241 -18.17 -3.78 -8.42
CA ARG A 241 -17.62 -4.72 -9.39
C ARG A 241 -16.11 -4.57 -9.54
N VAL A 242 -15.65 -3.34 -9.74
CA VAL A 242 -14.21 -3.03 -9.87
C VAL A 242 -13.48 -3.46 -8.59
N TYR A 243 -14.05 -3.11 -7.42
CA TYR A 243 -13.45 -3.46 -6.13
C TYR A 243 -13.32 -4.98 -5.95
N LYS A 244 -14.40 -5.72 -6.26
CA LYS A 244 -14.40 -7.19 -6.19
C LYS A 244 -13.34 -7.80 -7.12
N GLU A 245 -13.22 -7.28 -8.32
CA GLU A 245 -12.22 -7.71 -9.30
C GLU A 245 -10.79 -7.43 -8.82
N ARG A 246 -10.53 -6.22 -8.33
CA ARG A 246 -9.20 -5.82 -7.84
C ARG A 246 -8.73 -6.66 -6.66
N LEU A 247 -9.65 -7.07 -5.79
CA LEU A 247 -9.33 -7.97 -4.68
C LEU A 247 -9.15 -9.43 -5.12
N GLY A 248 -9.40 -9.76 -6.38
CA GLY A 248 -9.31 -11.12 -6.89
C GLY A 248 -10.35 -12.06 -6.30
N LEU A 249 -11.49 -11.53 -5.84
CA LEU A 249 -12.52 -12.36 -5.22
C LEU A 249 -13.23 -13.20 -6.28
N SER A 250 -13.42 -14.49 -5.97
CA SER A 250 -14.15 -15.42 -6.82
C SER A 250 -15.57 -14.91 -7.14
N SER A 251 -16.08 -15.23 -8.31
CA SER A 251 -17.46 -14.94 -8.72
C SER A 251 -18.50 -15.46 -7.72
N LYS A 252 -18.16 -16.54 -6.99
CA LYS A 252 -19.03 -17.13 -5.95
C LYS A 252 -19.13 -16.29 -4.68
N VAL A 253 -18.16 -15.42 -4.42
CA VAL A 253 -18.17 -14.52 -3.26
C VAL A 253 -19.10 -13.35 -3.58
N VAL A 254 -20.09 -13.12 -2.73
CA VAL A 254 -21.03 -11.99 -2.88
C VAL A 254 -20.63 -10.91 -1.87
N ILE A 255 -20.39 -9.71 -2.34
CA ILE A 255 -20.19 -8.54 -1.47
C ILE A 255 -21.44 -7.67 -1.51
N GLY A 256 -21.74 -7.04 -0.39
CA GLY A 256 -22.99 -6.28 -0.20
C GLY A 256 -22.74 -4.80 0.07
N TYR A 257 -23.61 -3.96 -0.47
CA TYR A 257 -23.61 -2.52 -0.22
C TYR A 257 -24.70 -2.17 0.77
N GLN A 258 -24.35 -1.41 1.80
CA GLN A 258 -25.24 -0.98 2.87
C GLN A 258 -25.29 0.54 2.93
N ALA A 259 -26.48 1.12 2.77
CA ALA A 259 -26.69 2.56 2.95
C ALA A 259 -26.50 2.93 4.42
N HIS A 260 -25.83 4.05 4.70
CA HIS A 260 -25.60 4.51 6.09
C HIS A 260 -26.91 4.79 6.82
N ALA A 261 -27.89 5.41 6.12
CA ALA A 261 -29.20 5.71 6.67
C ALA A 261 -29.93 4.44 7.20
N ASP A 262 -29.81 3.34 6.46
CA ASP A 262 -30.42 2.05 6.87
C ASP A 262 -29.71 1.44 8.09
N THR A 263 -28.40 1.68 8.19
CA THR A 263 -27.58 1.15 9.29
C THR A 263 -27.86 1.89 10.60
N ALA A 264 -28.12 3.18 10.52
CA ALA A 264 -28.38 4.05 11.68
C ALA A 264 -29.74 3.78 12.35
N THR A 265 -30.75 3.36 11.55
CA THR A 265 -32.13 3.22 12.03
C THR A 265 -32.47 1.80 12.54
N LYS A 266 -31.71 0.78 12.16
CA LYS A 266 -32.02 -0.62 12.47
C LYS A 266 -31.09 -1.21 13.54
N SER A 267 -31.54 -1.18 14.79
CA SER A 267 -30.86 -1.90 15.87
C SER A 267 -31.26 -3.38 15.86
N GLY A 268 -30.34 -4.25 15.48
CA GLY A 268 -30.42 -5.68 15.73
C GLY A 268 -31.12 -6.57 14.72
N SER A 269 -31.73 -6.07 13.68
CA SER A 269 -32.29 -6.89 12.60
C SER A 269 -31.22 -7.14 11.50
N LEU A 270 -31.35 -8.22 10.76
CA LEU A 270 -30.51 -8.53 9.59
C LEU A 270 -30.38 -7.33 8.66
N MET A 271 -29.21 -6.76 8.60
CA MET A 271 -28.92 -5.61 7.73
C MET A 271 -29.07 -6.04 6.27
N LYS A 272 -30.10 -5.51 5.61
CA LYS A 272 -30.38 -5.83 4.22
C LYS A 272 -29.40 -5.07 3.31
N ASN A 273 -28.73 -5.79 2.43
CA ASN A 273 -27.90 -5.16 1.40
C ASN A 273 -28.81 -4.44 0.38
N LYS A 274 -28.50 -3.18 0.10
CA LYS A 274 -29.21 -2.41 -0.93
C LYS A 274 -28.83 -2.90 -2.32
N PHE A 275 -27.55 -3.22 -2.51
CA PHE A 275 -27.02 -3.80 -3.75
C PHE A 275 -26.06 -4.95 -3.41
N VAL A 276 -25.85 -5.85 -4.36
CA VAL A 276 -24.86 -6.94 -4.26
C VAL A 276 -24.16 -7.13 -5.62
N VAL A 277 -22.90 -7.55 -5.59
CA VAL A 277 -22.12 -7.91 -6.77
C VAL A 277 -21.34 -9.19 -6.53
#